data_dfdad8eee60c344718a1ad9b13f3321a
#
_entry.id   dfdad8eee60c344718a1ad9b13f3321a
#
_cell.length_a   1.000
_cell.length_b   1.000
_cell.length_c   1.000
_cell.angle_alpha   90.00
_cell.angle_beta   90.00
_cell.angle_gamma   90.00
#
_symmetry.space_group_name_H-M   'P 1'
#
loop_
_entity.id
_entity.type
_entity.pdbx_description
1 polymer ?
#
loop_
_entity_poly.entity_id
_entity_poly.type
_entity_poly.pdbx_seq_one_letter_code
_entity_poly.pdbx_strand_id
1 'polypeptide(L)'
;MSTHRARSARIPGRRLAGMMTAGAVALGFACASAHAEGKLGVYDAWIRAAPPDSRSLAGYATLKNTGDKPISLLTVQTDAFRQSSIHETVIERGVSRMRELPRVDLAPGATVEMKPGGAHLMLVEPRHAIVVGDKIRMVFLLADGTRVETNFDVVAPEAPGDDE
;
A
#
# COMPACT_ATOMS: atom_id res chain seq x y z
N MET A 1 32.83 -77.62 61.09
CA MET A 1 33.95 -78.28 60.38
C MET A 1 34.18 -77.52 59.11
N SER A 2 35.45 -77.07 58.99
CA SER A 2 36.20 -76.73 57.80
C SER A 2 35.71 -75.53 56.97
N THR A 3 36.36 -74.44 57.17
CA THR A 3 37.63 -73.90 56.58
C THR A 3 37.63 -73.77 55.03
N HIS A 4 37.79 -72.61 54.49
CA HIS A 4 38.92 -72.11 53.78
C HIS A 4 38.54 -70.90 52.98
N ARG A 5 39.11 -69.81 53.31
CA ARG A 5 40.31 -69.16 52.79
C ARG A 5 40.10 -68.18 51.60
N ALA A 6 40.43 -66.95 51.93
CA ALA A 6 40.62 -65.81 51.08
C ALA A 6 41.47 -66.10 49.82
N ARG A 7 41.18 -65.43 48.78
CA ARG A 7 42.21 -64.90 47.86
C ARG A 7 41.82 -63.56 47.29
N SER A 8 42.61 -62.63 47.63
CA SER A 8 42.80 -61.32 47.04
C SER A 8 43.14 -61.44 45.53
N ALA A 9 42.49 -60.73 44.70
CA ALA A 9 42.97 -60.52 43.37
C ALA A 9 42.78 -59.03 42.95
N ARG A 10 43.85 -58.50 42.56
CA ARG A 10 44.17 -57.09 42.22
C ARG A 10 43.30 -56.55 41.06
N ILE A 11 42.94 -55.31 41.21
CA ILE A 11 42.36 -54.48 40.17
C ILE A 11 43.46 -53.95 39.24
N PRO A 12 43.37 -54.10 37.95
CA PRO A 12 44.14 -53.22 37.03
C PRO A 12 43.26 -52.08 36.56
N GLY A 13 43.83 -50.88 36.66
CA GLY A 13 43.21 -49.65 36.26
C GLY A 13 42.80 -49.61 34.80
N ARG A 14 41.63 -49.13 34.57
CA ARG A 14 41.10 -48.82 33.25
C ARG A 14 41.00 -47.32 33.08
N ARG A 15 41.81 -46.85 32.17
CA ARG A 15 41.99 -45.45 31.79
C ARG A 15 40.65 -44.92 31.27
N LEU A 16 40.18 -43.80 31.80
CA LEU A 16 39.12 -42.98 31.21
C LEU A 16 39.63 -42.41 29.89
N ALA A 17 39.08 -42.91 28.81
CA ALA A 17 39.17 -42.23 27.53
C ALA A 17 38.05 -41.18 27.51
N GLY A 18 38.49 -39.93 27.59
CA GLY A 18 37.55 -38.78 27.39
C GLY A 18 37.03 -38.76 25.97
N MET A 19 35.73 -38.94 25.83
CA MET A 19 35.01 -38.75 24.58
C MET A 19 34.53 -37.31 24.55
N MET A 20 35.30 -36.45 23.90
CA MET A 20 34.91 -35.10 23.53
C MET A 20 33.81 -35.19 22.49
N THR A 21 32.57 -35.02 22.86
CA THR A 21 31.46 -34.77 21.94
C THR A 21 31.56 -33.32 21.46
N ALA A 22 32.03 -33.13 20.26
CA ALA A 22 31.96 -31.85 19.54
C ALA A 22 30.49 -31.58 19.21
N GLY A 23 29.84 -30.73 20.01
CA GLY A 23 28.52 -30.21 19.70
C GLY A 23 28.60 -29.24 18.52
N ALA A 24 28.18 -29.68 17.36
CA ALA A 24 27.97 -28.80 16.22
C ALA A 24 26.74 -27.92 16.48
N VAL A 25 26.96 -26.69 16.88
CA VAL A 25 25.90 -25.64 16.92
C VAL A 25 25.59 -25.27 15.47
N ALA A 26 24.57 -25.85 14.91
CA ALA A 26 24.00 -25.41 13.65
C ALA A 26 23.28 -24.07 13.90
N LEU A 27 23.94 -22.95 13.56
CA LEU A 27 23.29 -21.65 13.44
C LEU A 27 22.30 -21.76 12.26
N GLY A 28 21.03 -22.05 12.57
CA GLY A 28 19.95 -21.91 11.62
C GLY A 28 19.76 -20.43 11.26
N PHE A 29 20.23 -20.03 10.08
CA PHE A 29 19.85 -18.76 9.47
C PHE A 29 18.36 -18.86 9.17
N ALA A 30 17.52 -18.31 10.05
CA ALA A 30 16.14 -18.04 9.75
C ALA A 30 16.12 -16.93 8.69
N CYS A 31 16.02 -17.32 7.41
CA CYS A 31 15.73 -16.40 6.33
C CYS A 31 14.32 -15.86 6.60
N ALA A 32 14.23 -14.69 7.21
CA ALA A 32 12.99 -13.94 7.28
C ALA A 32 12.62 -13.61 5.82
N SER A 33 11.67 -14.32 5.27
CA SER A 33 11.06 -13.99 3.98
C SER A 33 10.39 -12.64 4.16
N ALA A 34 11.06 -11.58 3.72
CA ALA A 34 10.42 -10.29 3.55
C ALA A 34 9.26 -10.50 2.56
N HIS A 35 8.04 -10.49 3.06
CA HIS A 35 6.87 -10.56 2.20
C HIS A 35 6.81 -9.23 1.44
N ALA A 36 7.06 -9.34 0.14
CA ALA A 36 6.86 -8.23 -0.76
C ALA A 36 5.39 -7.82 -0.73
N GLU A 37 5.06 -6.55 -0.52
CA GLU A 37 3.70 -6.02 -0.49
C GLU A 37 3.56 -4.82 -1.41
N GLY A 38 2.44 -4.79 -2.14
CA GLY A 38 2.03 -3.58 -2.84
C GLY A 38 1.47 -2.57 -1.84
N LYS A 39 1.89 -1.32 -1.90
CA LYS A 39 1.43 -0.29 -0.98
C LYS A 39 1.14 1.02 -1.70
N LEU A 40 -0.11 1.46 -1.68
CA LEU A 40 -0.50 2.74 -2.23
C LEU A 40 -0.30 3.86 -1.21
N GLY A 41 0.50 4.87 -1.56
CA GLY A 41 0.53 6.18 -0.91
C GLY A 41 -0.30 7.17 -1.72
N VAL A 42 -1.06 8.01 -1.04
CA VAL A 42 -1.86 9.10 -1.63
C VAL A 42 -1.39 10.40 -0.99
N TYR A 43 -0.95 11.34 -1.81
CA TYR A 43 -0.36 12.62 -1.38
C TYR A 43 -1.04 13.77 -2.10
N ASP A 44 -0.94 14.97 -1.53
CA ASP A 44 -1.42 16.23 -2.13
C ASP A 44 -2.87 16.10 -2.63
N ALA A 45 -3.73 15.53 -1.78
CA ALA A 45 -5.09 15.17 -2.14
C ALA A 45 -6.04 16.35 -1.94
N TRP A 46 -6.65 16.84 -3.02
CA TRP A 46 -7.57 17.96 -2.97
C TRP A 46 -8.71 17.85 -3.98
N ILE A 47 -9.81 18.55 -3.70
CA ILE A 47 -10.97 18.69 -4.58
C ILE A 47 -11.10 20.16 -4.91
N ARG A 48 -11.25 20.47 -6.21
CA ARG A 48 -11.58 21.83 -6.64
C ARG A 48 -13.03 22.13 -6.31
N ALA A 49 -13.27 23.15 -5.49
CA ALA A 49 -14.62 23.64 -5.22
C ALA A 49 -15.26 24.10 -6.54
N ALA A 50 -16.56 23.86 -6.67
CA ALA A 50 -17.33 24.26 -7.83
C ALA A 50 -18.45 25.21 -7.39
N PRO A 51 -19.04 25.98 -8.33
CA PRO A 51 -20.21 26.82 -8.03
C PRO A 51 -21.32 26.00 -7.36
N PRO A 52 -22.16 26.64 -6.52
CA PRO A 52 -23.35 26.02 -5.97
C PRO A 52 -24.16 25.33 -7.07
N ASP A 53 -24.79 24.21 -6.76
CA ASP A 53 -25.57 23.39 -7.69
C ASP A 53 -24.77 22.67 -8.79
N SER A 54 -23.45 22.71 -8.79
CA SER A 54 -22.65 21.90 -9.68
C SER A 54 -22.88 20.41 -9.43
N ARG A 55 -23.17 19.67 -10.53
CA ARG A 55 -23.43 18.22 -10.44
C ARG A 55 -22.17 17.38 -10.40
N SER A 56 -21.03 17.96 -10.69
CA SER A 56 -19.74 17.24 -10.69
C SER A 56 -18.62 18.14 -10.20
N LEU A 57 -17.70 17.53 -9.46
CA LEU A 57 -16.45 18.15 -8.99
C LEU A 57 -15.27 17.31 -9.46
N ALA A 58 -14.10 17.92 -9.55
CA ALA A 58 -12.86 17.24 -9.86
C ALA A 58 -11.99 17.12 -8.61
N GLY A 59 -11.42 15.92 -8.41
CA GLY A 59 -10.47 15.65 -7.35
C GLY A 59 -9.11 15.27 -7.94
N TYR A 60 -8.04 15.63 -7.26
CA TYR A 60 -6.66 15.46 -7.67
C TYR A 60 -5.82 14.92 -6.54
N ALA A 61 -4.80 14.14 -6.86
CA ALA A 61 -3.86 13.59 -5.89
C ALA A 61 -2.63 13.02 -6.60
N THR A 62 -1.55 12.88 -5.87
CA THR A 62 -0.38 12.11 -6.30
C THR A 62 -0.48 10.69 -5.74
N LEU A 63 -0.61 9.71 -6.62
CA LEU A 63 -0.64 8.29 -6.28
C LEU A 63 0.74 7.69 -6.45
N LYS A 64 1.27 7.02 -5.44
CA LYS A 64 2.59 6.38 -5.49
C LYS A 64 2.53 4.96 -4.94
N ASN A 65 3.09 4.02 -5.67
CA ASN A 65 3.33 2.70 -5.13
C ASN A 65 4.63 2.72 -4.31
N THR A 66 4.50 2.70 -2.98
CA THR A 66 5.62 2.70 -2.03
C THR A 66 6.05 1.29 -1.62
N GLY A 67 5.39 0.27 -2.14
CA GLY A 67 5.71 -1.14 -1.93
C GLY A 67 6.66 -1.67 -3.01
N ASP A 68 6.91 -2.96 -2.94
CA ASP A 68 7.83 -3.70 -3.82
C ASP A 68 7.12 -4.64 -4.80
N LYS A 69 5.78 -4.68 -4.78
CA LYS A 69 4.94 -5.36 -5.78
C LYS A 69 4.10 -4.38 -6.59
N PRO A 70 3.79 -4.71 -7.84
CA PRO A 70 2.82 -3.95 -8.62
C PRO A 70 1.45 -3.92 -7.93
N ILE A 71 0.76 -2.81 -8.03
CA ILE A 71 -0.62 -2.64 -7.56
C ILE A 71 -1.51 -2.16 -8.70
N SER A 72 -2.79 -2.50 -8.63
CA SER A 72 -3.83 -2.01 -9.54
C SER A 72 -4.92 -1.35 -8.72
N LEU A 73 -5.12 -0.06 -8.89
CA LEU A 73 -6.25 0.67 -8.33
C LEU A 73 -7.47 0.44 -9.23
N LEU A 74 -8.56 -0.08 -8.67
CA LEU A 74 -9.79 -0.40 -9.41
C LEU A 74 -10.82 0.73 -9.34
N THR A 75 -10.97 1.34 -8.17
CA THR A 75 -11.99 2.36 -7.96
C THR A 75 -11.68 3.21 -6.73
N VAL A 76 -12.33 4.35 -6.66
CA VAL A 76 -12.34 5.23 -5.49
C VAL A 76 -13.78 5.38 -5.03
N GLN A 77 -14.02 5.32 -3.73
CA GLN A 77 -15.34 5.40 -3.10
C GLN A 77 -15.38 6.53 -2.08
N THR A 78 -16.55 7.16 -1.94
CA THR A 78 -16.80 8.17 -0.92
C THR A 78 -18.29 8.24 -0.60
N ASP A 79 -18.61 8.58 0.64
CA ASP A 79 -19.99 8.78 1.05
C ASP A 79 -20.53 10.19 0.69
N ALA A 80 -19.63 11.11 0.30
CA ALA A 80 -20.02 12.49 -0.02
C ALA A 80 -20.67 12.65 -1.40
N PHE A 81 -20.42 11.68 -2.31
CA PHE A 81 -20.93 11.71 -3.68
C PHE A 81 -21.67 10.41 -4.02
N ARG A 82 -22.56 10.44 -5.01
CA ARG A 82 -23.26 9.25 -5.48
C ARG A 82 -22.38 8.36 -6.35
N GLN A 83 -21.48 8.98 -7.13
CA GLN A 83 -20.59 8.28 -8.02
C GLN A 83 -19.20 8.92 -7.95
N SER A 84 -18.19 8.09 -8.05
CA SER A 84 -16.80 8.49 -8.19
C SER A 84 -16.09 7.56 -9.16
N SER A 85 -15.35 8.12 -10.09
CA SER A 85 -14.61 7.39 -11.13
C SER A 85 -13.29 8.07 -11.42
N ILE A 86 -12.37 7.33 -12.04
CA ILE A 86 -11.08 7.86 -12.46
C ILE A 86 -11.17 8.15 -13.95
N HIS A 87 -10.85 9.36 -14.34
CA HIS A 87 -10.87 9.81 -15.72
C HIS A 87 -9.51 10.32 -16.14
N GLU A 88 -9.30 10.37 -17.43
CA GLU A 88 -8.14 11.00 -18.06
C GLU A 88 -8.62 11.91 -19.20
N THR A 89 -8.05 13.08 -19.27
CA THR A 89 -8.23 13.98 -20.42
C THR A 89 -7.13 13.71 -21.43
N VAL A 90 -7.49 13.39 -22.66
CA VAL A 90 -6.57 13.17 -23.77
C VAL A 90 -6.88 14.13 -24.91
N ILE A 91 -5.86 14.58 -25.63
CA ILE A 91 -6.03 15.40 -26.83
C ILE A 91 -5.91 14.49 -28.04
N GLU A 92 -7.02 14.30 -28.75
CA GLU A 92 -7.08 13.52 -29.99
C GLU A 92 -7.43 14.44 -31.16
N ARG A 93 -6.49 14.56 -32.10
CA ARG A 93 -6.65 15.42 -33.31
C ARG A 93 -7.05 16.86 -32.98
N GLY A 94 -6.46 17.42 -31.90
CA GLY A 94 -6.75 18.79 -31.45
C GLY A 94 -8.05 18.95 -30.66
N VAL A 95 -8.77 17.85 -30.37
CA VAL A 95 -9.98 17.86 -29.56
C VAL A 95 -9.69 17.22 -28.21
N SER A 96 -10.02 17.93 -27.13
CA SER A 96 -9.95 17.40 -25.77
C SER A 96 -11.08 16.40 -25.54
N ARG A 97 -10.76 15.20 -25.12
CA ARG A 97 -11.70 14.13 -24.79
C ARG A 97 -11.41 13.59 -23.40
N MET A 98 -12.46 13.36 -22.65
CA MET A 98 -12.39 12.71 -21.36
C MET A 98 -12.80 11.24 -21.52
N ARG A 99 -12.00 10.33 -20.96
CA ARG A 99 -12.30 8.89 -20.92
C ARG A 99 -12.14 8.35 -19.52
N GLU A 100 -12.97 7.41 -19.15
CA GLU A 100 -12.87 6.69 -17.90
C GLU A 100 -11.70 5.69 -17.96
N LEU A 101 -10.93 5.63 -16.88
CA LEU A 101 -9.90 4.62 -16.65
C LEU A 101 -10.49 3.54 -15.74
N PRO A 102 -10.75 2.34 -16.26
CA PRO A 102 -11.35 1.27 -15.44
C PRO A 102 -10.40 0.75 -14.37
N ARG A 103 -9.12 1.06 -14.49
CA ARG A 103 -8.08 0.79 -13.48
C ARG A 103 -6.83 1.63 -13.74
N VAL A 104 -6.03 1.80 -12.69
CA VAL A 104 -4.71 2.42 -12.76
C VAL A 104 -3.68 1.46 -12.21
N ASP A 105 -2.74 1.04 -13.06
CA ASP A 105 -1.66 0.12 -12.70
C ASP A 105 -0.40 0.90 -12.32
N LEU A 106 0.17 0.58 -11.14
CA LEU A 106 1.42 1.19 -10.66
C LEU A 106 2.46 0.11 -10.38
N ALA A 107 3.55 0.11 -11.12
CA ALA A 107 4.73 -0.69 -10.81
C ALA A 107 5.35 -0.24 -9.46
N PRO A 108 6.20 -1.05 -8.82
CA PRO A 108 6.95 -0.62 -7.64
C PRO A 108 7.68 0.70 -7.85
N GLY A 109 7.50 1.65 -6.94
CA GLY A 109 8.08 2.98 -7.02
C GLY A 109 7.43 3.94 -8.03
N ALA A 110 6.51 3.47 -8.88
CA ALA A 110 5.83 4.31 -9.86
C ALA A 110 4.92 5.35 -9.19
N THR A 111 4.81 6.49 -9.85
CA THR A 111 3.95 7.60 -9.44
C THR A 111 3.00 7.95 -10.58
N VAL A 112 1.74 8.18 -10.26
CA VAL A 112 0.73 8.75 -11.16
C VAL A 112 0.25 10.05 -10.55
N GLU A 113 0.43 11.14 -11.25
CA GLU A 113 0.01 12.47 -10.86
C GLU A 113 -1.35 12.77 -11.48
N MET A 114 -2.35 12.94 -10.63
CA MET A 114 -3.67 13.41 -11.04
C MET A 114 -3.71 14.92 -10.93
N LYS A 115 -3.87 15.62 -12.07
CA LYS A 115 -3.83 17.07 -12.15
C LYS A 115 -4.79 17.62 -13.19
N PRO A 116 -5.12 18.90 -13.14
CA PRO A 116 -5.91 19.57 -14.17
C PRO A 116 -5.37 19.31 -15.59
N GLY A 117 -6.27 19.01 -16.52
CA GLY A 117 -5.91 18.68 -17.90
C GLY A 117 -5.35 17.26 -18.12
N GLY A 118 -5.15 16.47 -17.07
CA GLY A 118 -4.68 15.10 -17.11
C GLY A 118 -5.65 14.11 -16.45
N ALA A 119 -5.07 13.12 -15.74
CA ALA A 119 -5.84 12.20 -14.92
C ALA A 119 -6.49 12.94 -13.72
N HIS A 120 -7.70 12.54 -13.36
CA HIS A 120 -8.44 13.14 -12.24
C HIS A 120 -9.54 12.21 -11.73
N LEU A 121 -10.01 12.49 -10.52
CA LEU A 121 -11.23 11.89 -9.99
C LEU A 121 -12.43 12.70 -10.45
N MET A 122 -13.40 12.06 -11.07
CA MET A 122 -14.70 12.66 -11.37
C MET A 122 -15.68 12.26 -10.26
N LEU A 123 -16.17 13.26 -9.54
CA LEU A 123 -17.07 13.12 -8.39
C LEU A 123 -18.43 13.68 -8.77
N VAL A 124 -19.44 12.80 -8.84
CA VAL A 124 -20.74 13.15 -9.43
C VAL A 124 -21.85 13.07 -8.39
N GLU A 125 -22.77 14.02 -8.46
CA GLU A 125 -23.94 14.16 -7.60
C GLU A 125 -23.57 14.20 -6.11
N PRO A 126 -23.06 15.35 -5.62
CA PRO A 126 -22.82 15.54 -4.20
C PRO A 126 -24.11 15.31 -3.40
N ARG A 127 -24.01 14.59 -2.29
CA ARG A 127 -25.15 14.28 -1.40
C ARG A 127 -25.51 15.43 -0.46
N HIS A 128 -24.61 16.37 -0.30
CA HIS A 128 -24.76 17.60 0.45
C HIS A 128 -23.91 18.70 -0.18
N ALA A 129 -24.08 19.94 0.25
CA ALA A 129 -23.24 21.03 -0.21
C ALA A 129 -21.77 20.76 0.16
N ILE A 130 -20.86 20.93 -0.79
CA ILE A 130 -19.41 20.80 -0.65
C ILE A 130 -18.83 22.22 -0.70
N VAL A 131 -18.16 22.64 0.38
CA VAL A 131 -17.63 24.00 0.50
C VAL A 131 -16.13 24.01 0.75
N VAL A 132 -15.48 25.11 0.43
CA VAL A 132 -14.04 25.29 0.70
C VAL A 132 -13.75 25.10 2.19
N GLY A 133 -12.73 24.28 2.49
CA GLY A 133 -12.34 23.89 3.85
C GLY A 133 -12.91 22.56 4.31
N ASP A 134 -13.86 21.97 3.58
CA ASP A 134 -14.32 20.62 3.88
C ASP A 134 -13.19 19.61 3.70
N LYS A 135 -13.29 18.49 4.45
CA LYS A 135 -12.42 17.32 4.31
C LYS A 135 -13.28 16.13 3.88
N ILE A 136 -13.07 15.68 2.67
CA ILE A 136 -13.84 14.58 2.09
C ILE A 136 -13.04 13.29 2.17
N ARG A 137 -13.56 12.33 2.94
CA ARG A 137 -12.98 11.01 3.05
C ARG A 137 -13.16 10.24 1.74
N MET A 138 -12.05 9.74 1.21
CA MET A 138 -11.98 8.86 0.04
C MET A 138 -11.38 7.52 0.40
N VAL A 139 -11.86 6.45 -0.22
CA VAL A 139 -11.38 5.08 -0.06
C VAL A 139 -10.96 4.56 -1.41
N PHE A 140 -9.68 4.32 -1.59
CA PHE A 140 -9.09 3.70 -2.77
C PHE A 140 -9.12 2.18 -2.61
N LEU A 141 -9.71 1.47 -3.55
CA LEU A 141 -9.82 0.01 -3.54
C LEU A 141 -8.86 -0.59 -4.55
N LEU A 142 -7.92 -1.40 -4.08
CA LEU A 142 -6.97 -2.11 -4.91
C LEU A 142 -7.51 -3.49 -5.34
N ALA A 143 -6.92 -4.07 -6.38
CA ALA A 143 -7.31 -5.36 -6.94
C ALA A 143 -7.11 -6.54 -5.97
N ASP A 144 -6.21 -6.41 -5.01
CA ASP A 144 -5.99 -7.41 -3.95
C ASP A 144 -6.97 -7.27 -2.77
N GLY A 145 -7.93 -6.34 -2.85
CA GLY A 145 -8.89 -6.04 -1.79
C GLY A 145 -8.40 -5.02 -0.76
N THR A 146 -7.16 -4.56 -0.85
CA THR A 146 -6.64 -3.51 0.04
C THR A 146 -7.44 -2.21 -0.12
N ARG A 147 -7.75 -1.60 1.01
CA ARG A 147 -8.46 -0.31 1.08
C ARG A 147 -7.54 0.73 1.69
N VAL A 148 -7.32 1.81 0.97
CA VAL A 148 -6.51 2.95 1.45
C VAL A 148 -7.41 4.15 1.62
N GLU A 149 -7.50 4.67 2.85
CA GLU A 149 -8.32 5.81 3.19
C GLU A 149 -7.46 7.08 3.27
N THR A 150 -7.97 8.16 2.72
CA THR A 150 -7.35 9.49 2.83
C THR A 150 -8.42 10.59 2.82
N ASN A 151 -8.08 11.76 3.32
CA ASN A 151 -8.93 12.93 3.25
C ASN A 151 -8.44 13.84 2.12
N PHE A 152 -9.39 14.34 1.35
CA PHE A 152 -9.19 15.36 0.34
C PHE A 152 -9.64 16.71 0.90
N ASP A 153 -8.78 17.70 0.82
CA ASP A 153 -9.13 19.06 1.21
C ASP A 153 -9.89 19.75 0.07
N VAL A 154 -11.01 20.36 0.37
CA VAL A 154 -11.75 21.15 -0.62
C VAL A 154 -11.16 22.55 -0.68
N VAL A 155 -10.63 22.92 -1.84
CA VAL A 155 -9.94 24.19 -2.05
C VAL A 155 -10.66 25.07 -3.08
N ALA A 156 -10.36 26.37 -3.09
CA ALA A 156 -10.91 27.32 -4.07
C ALA A 156 -10.58 26.92 -5.52
N PRO A 157 -11.34 27.44 -6.52
CA PRO A 157 -11.11 27.13 -7.93
C PRO A 157 -9.69 27.39 -8.46
N GLU A 158 -8.99 28.36 -7.90
CA GLU A 158 -7.59 28.68 -8.19
C GLU A 158 -6.64 27.94 -7.26
N ALA A 159 -6.71 26.60 -7.23
CA ALA A 159 -5.79 25.79 -6.44
C ALA A 159 -4.33 25.97 -6.91
N PRO A 160 -3.33 25.84 -6.02
CA PRO A 160 -1.92 25.95 -6.40
C PRO A 160 -1.55 24.97 -7.51
N GLY A 161 -0.98 25.47 -8.59
CA GLY A 161 -0.53 24.68 -9.75
C GLY A 161 -1.34 24.84 -11.02
N ASP A 162 -2.33 25.74 -11.08
CA ASP A 162 -3.12 25.99 -12.27
C ASP A 162 -2.45 26.94 -13.29
N ASP A 163 -1.27 27.46 -12.97
CA ASP A 163 -0.54 28.49 -13.74
C ASP A 163 0.67 27.89 -14.50
N GLU A 164 0.51 26.84 -15.31
CA GLU A 164 1.51 26.53 -16.36
C GLU A 164 0.90 25.76 -17.52
#